data_803fb1dda9a9a0f3ef63c8e4988a0d37
#
_entry.id   803fb1dda9a9a0f3ef63c8e4988a0d37
#
_cell.length_a   1.000
_cell.length_b   1.000
_cell.length_c   1.000
_cell.angle_alpha   90.00
_cell.angle_beta   90.00
_cell.angle_gamma   90.00
#
_symmetry.space_group_name_H-M   'P 1'
#
loop_
_entity.id
_entity.type
_entity.pdbx_description
1 polymer ?
#
loop_
_entity_poly.entity_id
_entity_poly.type
_entity_poly.pdbx_seq_one_letter_code
_entity_poly.pdbx_strand_id
1 'polypeptide(L)'
;MMKNLILSACLAVAAVAAECAVACTGMYAGRKVSEDGTVLLGRTVDTAPWTSSHMYVVEPRHENEPGRVFRSWKNDFRWNLPATTWKFVSTPRLRSIGGGRMDSACVNEKGVAITGTVTGRTNEKAQKADPFVRGSGTGEESLPGLLAACCATARECVDLLGRVIAEKGHTGPEIYMFGDRDEAWYVEVYTGHEWAAVRMPEDKVACWGNQFMIRSFDPSSPDTLCSPGLVSMPEKAGFLVKGADGLPDLYRTYAPELTDYSNYRTWFGHRTFAPETAGEYATDRPMELFYVPSHKVGYREMFELMRTRYEGTDRNPEENGLPGVRTIGTTKQATSHVLSIDASLPERFRCTLWASLGNCEHTVFLPMNAAITACDEAYATDQTEGEFRYDARIASMAFRRLAALAEKDRRWYGRGVRDFWHAREDTYLAEYPGLLKTLDAAKLTEWTLAAQRKDLADARRIFDDLAWYITANNRIEGDGSGATNEPPAPFKP
;
A
#
# COMPACT_ATOMS: atom_id res chain seq x y z
N MET A 1 -22.50 -44.23 1.84
CA MET A 1 -22.46 -43.28 0.71
C MET A 1 -22.87 -41.85 1.08
N MET A 2 -23.93 -41.61 1.85
CA MET A 2 -24.39 -40.27 2.26
C MET A 2 -23.41 -39.45 3.16
N LYS A 3 -22.67 -40.09 4.07
CA LYS A 3 -21.70 -39.37 4.94
C LYS A 3 -20.50 -38.76 4.21
N ASN A 4 -20.08 -39.36 3.11
CA ASN A 4 -18.97 -38.85 2.31
C ASN A 4 -19.37 -37.68 1.38
N LEU A 5 -20.66 -37.59 1.01
CA LEU A 5 -21.16 -36.44 0.22
C LEU A 5 -21.28 -35.16 1.05
N ILE A 6 -21.68 -35.32 2.34
CA ILE A 6 -21.81 -34.16 3.26
C ILE A 6 -20.42 -33.60 3.62
N LEU A 7 -19.41 -34.45 3.79
CA LEU A 7 -18.04 -34.01 4.08
C LEU A 7 -17.39 -33.30 2.87
N SER A 8 -17.67 -33.77 1.64
CA SER A 8 -17.19 -33.09 0.40
C SER A 8 -17.89 -31.75 0.17
N ALA A 9 -19.16 -31.62 0.48
CA ALA A 9 -19.88 -30.34 0.36
C ALA A 9 -19.41 -29.31 1.41
N CYS A 10 -19.14 -29.74 2.66
CA CYS A 10 -18.59 -28.84 3.68
C CYS A 10 -17.15 -28.42 3.40
N LEU A 11 -16.32 -29.26 2.78
CA LEU A 11 -14.98 -28.90 2.33
C LEU A 11 -14.99 -27.95 1.12
N ALA A 12 -15.95 -28.07 0.22
CA ALA A 12 -16.10 -27.15 -0.91
C ALA A 12 -16.59 -25.75 -0.49
N VAL A 13 -17.47 -25.66 0.53
CA VAL A 13 -17.93 -24.38 1.08
C VAL A 13 -16.84 -23.72 1.95
N ALA A 14 -15.99 -24.50 2.65
CA ALA A 14 -14.85 -23.95 3.42
C ALA A 14 -13.70 -23.46 2.52
N ALA A 15 -13.54 -23.99 1.32
CA ALA A 15 -12.50 -23.57 0.38
C ALA A 15 -12.81 -22.21 -0.31
N VAL A 16 -14.05 -21.75 -0.30
CA VAL A 16 -14.46 -20.43 -0.86
C VAL A 16 -14.31 -19.30 0.16
N ALA A 17 -14.12 -19.58 1.46
CA ALA A 17 -14.10 -18.58 2.53
C ALA A 17 -12.71 -18.19 3.03
N ALA A 18 -11.63 -18.64 2.41
CA ALA A 18 -10.25 -18.34 2.82
C ALA A 18 -9.43 -17.60 1.74
N GLU A 19 -10.04 -16.71 0.96
CA GLU A 19 -9.28 -15.59 0.41
C GLU A 19 -8.95 -14.71 1.61
N CYS A 20 -7.71 -14.81 2.11
CA CYS A 20 -7.16 -13.85 3.08
C CYS A 20 -7.38 -12.46 2.51
N ALA A 21 -8.36 -11.75 3.04
CA ALA A 21 -8.64 -10.38 2.63
C ALA A 21 -7.36 -9.57 2.82
N VAL A 22 -6.69 -9.24 1.72
CA VAL A 22 -5.62 -8.24 1.71
C VAL A 22 -6.30 -6.94 2.09
N ALA A 23 -5.99 -6.45 3.29
CA ALA A 23 -6.62 -5.26 3.82
C ALA A 23 -5.58 -4.14 3.85
N CYS A 24 -5.76 -3.11 3.06
CA CYS A 24 -4.85 -1.99 2.93
C CYS A 24 -5.54 -0.68 3.35
N THR A 25 -4.75 0.37 3.61
CA THR A 25 -5.26 1.73 3.78
C THR A 25 -4.51 2.62 2.82
N GLY A 26 -5.23 3.40 2.03
CA GLY A 26 -4.66 4.39 1.11
C GLY A 26 -4.75 5.79 1.69
N MET A 27 -3.80 6.65 1.31
CA MET A 27 -3.77 8.07 1.71
C MET A 27 -3.08 8.94 0.66
N TYR A 28 -3.43 10.20 0.66
CA TYR A 28 -2.95 11.19 -0.30
C TYR A 28 -2.76 12.56 0.34
N ALA A 29 -1.72 13.28 -0.09
CA ALA A 29 -1.60 14.71 0.14
C ALA A 29 -1.14 15.41 -1.16
N GLY A 30 -1.90 16.43 -1.58
CA GLY A 30 -1.59 17.23 -2.76
C GLY A 30 -0.45 18.21 -2.50
N ARG A 31 0.22 18.67 -3.57
CA ARG A 31 1.41 19.53 -3.45
C ARG A 31 1.15 20.87 -2.76
N LYS A 32 -0.07 21.39 -2.81
CA LYS A 32 -0.42 22.66 -2.16
C LYS A 32 -0.67 22.54 -0.67
N VAL A 33 -0.86 21.32 -0.19
CA VAL A 33 -1.13 21.02 1.23
C VAL A 33 -0.05 20.17 1.88
N SER A 34 0.96 19.72 1.14
CA SER A 34 2.16 19.11 1.69
C SER A 34 3.14 20.17 2.23
N GLU A 35 4.01 19.78 3.17
CA GLU A 35 4.97 20.69 3.81
C GLU A 35 6.03 21.22 2.83
N ASP A 36 6.51 20.37 1.93
CA ASP A 36 7.62 20.66 1.00
C ASP A 36 7.18 20.88 -0.46
N GLY A 37 5.88 20.85 -0.73
CA GLY A 37 5.34 21.02 -2.10
C GLY A 37 5.37 19.76 -2.96
N THR A 38 5.69 18.60 -2.38
CA THR A 38 5.61 17.32 -3.09
C THR A 38 4.20 16.73 -3.07
N VAL A 39 3.87 15.91 -4.06
CA VAL A 39 2.70 15.04 -3.97
C VAL A 39 3.07 13.78 -3.20
N LEU A 40 2.24 13.38 -2.23
CA LEU A 40 2.45 12.19 -1.41
C LEU A 40 1.33 11.16 -1.67
N LEU A 41 1.71 9.96 -2.13
CA LEU A 41 0.81 8.82 -2.31
C LEU A 41 1.19 7.73 -1.32
N GLY A 42 0.37 7.50 -0.30
CA GLY A 42 0.67 6.57 0.79
C GLY A 42 -0.20 5.33 0.77
N ARG A 43 0.36 4.17 1.18
CA ARG A 43 -0.42 2.94 1.33
C ARG A 43 0.22 1.98 2.33
N THR A 44 -0.61 1.34 3.18
CA THR A 44 -0.24 0.11 3.89
C THR A 44 -0.59 -1.11 3.05
N VAL A 45 0.25 -2.15 3.08
CA VAL A 45 0.00 -3.44 2.43
C VAL A 45 -0.14 -4.50 3.51
N ASP A 46 -1.38 -4.88 3.79
CA ASP A 46 -1.68 -5.80 4.88
C ASP A 46 -1.99 -7.19 4.32
N THR A 47 -1.21 -8.17 4.72
CA THR A 47 -1.38 -9.56 4.27
C THR A 47 -1.09 -10.53 5.41
N ALA A 48 -1.40 -11.80 5.21
CA ALA A 48 -1.00 -12.81 6.18
C ALA A 48 0.54 -12.84 6.31
N PRO A 49 1.11 -12.68 7.50
CA PRO A 49 2.56 -12.50 7.69
C PRO A 49 3.44 -13.61 7.14
N TRP A 50 2.90 -14.84 7.09
CA TRP A 50 3.62 -16.04 6.62
C TRP A 50 3.54 -16.27 5.11
N THR A 51 2.75 -15.50 4.38
CA THR A 51 2.49 -15.76 2.96
C THR A 51 3.29 -14.89 2.00
N SER A 52 4.03 -13.90 2.49
CA SER A 52 4.78 -13.00 1.62
C SER A 52 5.95 -12.35 2.32
N SER A 53 7.12 -12.44 1.74
CA SER A 53 8.19 -11.49 1.98
C SER A 53 8.10 -10.36 0.96
N HIS A 54 8.34 -9.13 1.42
CA HIS A 54 8.58 -8.01 0.52
C HIS A 54 10.08 -7.80 0.40
N MET A 55 10.47 -7.27 -0.73
CA MET A 55 11.85 -6.97 -1.07
C MET A 55 11.90 -5.60 -1.76
N TYR A 56 13.10 -5.10 -2.02
CA TYR A 56 13.31 -3.92 -2.85
C TYR A 56 14.04 -4.33 -4.12
N VAL A 57 13.53 -3.90 -5.27
CA VAL A 57 14.09 -4.27 -6.56
C VAL A 57 14.29 -3.04 -7.43
N VAL A 58 15.40 -3.00 -8.11
CA VAL A 58 15.65 -2.12 -9.24
C VAL A 58 15.51 -2.95 -10.51
N GLU A 59 14.42 -2.73 -11.23
CA GLU A 59 14.22 -3.33 -12.55
C GLU A 59 14.92 -2.46 -13.61
N PRO A 60 15.84 -3.01 -14.40
CA PRO A 60 16.55 -2.22 -15.40
C PRO A 60 15.65 -1.82 -16.59
N ARG A 61 16.05 -0.77 -17.29
CA ARG A 61 15.49 -0.48 -18.63
C ARG A 61 15.85 -1.60 -19.61
N HIS A 62 14.88 -1.95 -20.46
CA HIS A 62 15.10 -2.92 -21.52
C HIS A 62 14.75 -2.35 -22.89
N GLU A 63 15.56 -2.65 -23.88
CA GLU A 63 15.18 -2.60 -25.28
C GLU A 63 14.67 -4.00 -25.65
N ASN A 64 13.41 -4.09 -26.00
CA ASN A 64 12.70 -5.36 -26.15
C ASN A 64 12.74 -5.85 -27.60
N GLU A 65 13.02 -7.11 -27.79
CA GLU A 65 12.80 -7.76 -29.08
C GLU A 65 11.29 -7.77 -29.43
N PRO A 66 10.96 -7.68 -30.73
CA PRO A 66 9.57 -7.78 -31.18
C PRO A 66 8.86 -9.01 -30.64
N GLY A 67 7.66 -8.82 -30.09
CA GLY A 67 6.86 -9.91 -29.53
C GLY A 67 7.19 -10.31 -28.09
N ARG A 68 8.07 -9.56 -27.40
CA ARG A 68 8.25 -9.76 -25.94
C ARG A 68 6.94 -9.51 -25.21
N VAL A 69 6.58 -10.44 -24.31
CA VAL A 69 5.30 -10.46 -23.62
C VAL A 69 5.50 -10.40 -22.11
N PHE A 70 4.81 -9.47 -21.43
CA PHE A 70 4.60 -9.52 -19.99
C PHE A 70 3.66 -10.69 -19.65
N ARG A 71 3.95 -11.42 -18.57
CA ARG A 71 3.15 -12.56 -18.11
C ARG A 71 2.85 -12.43 -16.64
N SER A 72 1.60 -12.57 -16.25
CA SER A 72 1.25 -12.78 -14.85
C SER A 72 1.78 -14.16 -14.39
N TRP A 73 2.20 -14.23 -13.15
CA TRP A 73 2.56 -15.48 -12.49
C TRP A 73 1.34 -16.19 -11.88
N LYS A 74 0.24 -15.45 -11.68
CA LYS A 74 -0.96 -15.93 -10.96
C LYS A 74 -1.99 -16.58 -11.88
N ASN A 75 -2.06 -16.11 -13.12
CA ASN A 75 -3.09 -16.54 -14.09
C ASN A 75 -2.56 -16.43 -15.54
N ASP A 76 -3.44 -16.64 -16.52
CA ASP A 76 -3.09 -16.61 -17.94
C ASP A 76 -2.97 -15.19 -18.52
N PHE A 77 -2.96 -14.13 -17.73
CA PHE A 77 -2.81 -12.76 -18.22
C PHE A 77 -1.50 -12.56 -18.96
N ARG A 78 -1.58 -11.97 -20.15
CA ARG A 78 -0.46 -11.65 -21.03
C ARG A 78 -0.69 -10.31 -21.71
N TRP A 79 0.39 -9.52 -21.82
CA TRP A 79 0.37 -8.24 -22.50
C TRP A 79 1.62 -8.02 -23.33
N ASN A 80 1.48 -7.55 -24.59
CA ASN A 80 2.62 -7.27 -25.45
C ASN A 80 3.34 -6.03 -24.93
N LEU A 81 4.65 -6.16 -24.70
CA LEU A 81 5.48 -5.05 -24.26
C LEU A 81 5.86 -4.14 -25.43
N PRO A 82 6.02 -2.81 -25.21
CA PRO A 82 6.57 -1.90 -26.19
C PRO A 82 8.06 -2.21 -26.48
N ALA A 83 8.61 -1.60 -27.53
CA ALA A 83 10.03 -1.75 -27.88
C ALA A 83 10.97 -1.36 -26.73
N THR A 84 10.60 -0.39 -25.92
CA THR A 84 11.36 0.01 -24.72
C THR A 84 10.48 -0.13 -23.49
N THR A 85 11.00 -0.72 -22.42
CA THR A 85 10.43 -0.66 -21.07
C THR A 85 11.36 0.10 -20.14
N TRP A 86 10.75 0.94 -19.26
CA TRP A 86 11.48 1.86 -18.41
C TRP A 86 12.07 1.17 -17.19
N LYS A 87 13.21 1.71 -16.71
CA LYS A 87 13.75 1.34 -15.41
C LYS A 87 12.80 1.81 -14.30
N PHE A 88 12.61 0.97 -13.28
CA PHE A 88 11.85 1.35 -12.08
C PHE A 88 12.40 0.72 -10.80
N VAL A 89 12.12 1.36 -9.68
CA VAL A 89 12.35 0.84 -8.33
C VAL A 89 11.01 0.43 -7.74
N SER A 90 10.95 -0.74 -7.13
CA SER A 90 9.70 -1.26 -6.58
C SER A 90 9.85 -2.01 -5.26
N THR A 91 8.69 -2.22 -4.59
CA THR A 91 8.56 -3.13 -3.44
C THR A 91 7.71 -4.33 -3.87
N PRO A 92 8.27 -5.30 -4.60
CA PRO A 92 7.52 -6.48 -4.98
C PRO A 92 7.28 -7.39 -3.79
N ARG A 93 6.17 -8.10 -3.89
CA ARG A 93 5.85 -9.26 -3.10
C ARG A 93 6.10 -10.49 -3.98
N LEU A 94 6.94 -11.41 -3.52
CA LEU A 94 7.02 -12.71 -4.14
C LEU A 94 6.05 -13.66 -3.45
N ARG A 95 5.23 -14.34 -4.23
CA ARG A 95 4.64 -15.61 -3.82
C ARG A 95 5.51 -16.70 -4.39
N SER A 96 5.92 -17.54 -3.51
CA SER A 96 6.68 -18.73 -3.75
C SER A 96 5.96 -19.77 -4.63
N ILE A 97 4.62 -19.75 -4.71
CA ILE A 97 3.87 -20.66 -5.59
C ILE A 97 3.92 -20.10 -7.00
N GLY A 98 4.83 -20.62 -7.82
CA GLY A 98 4.90 -20.32 -9.26
C GLY A 98 5.93 -19.29 -9.69
N GLY A 99 6.77 -18.77 -8.80
CA GLY A 99 7.96 -17.98 -9.18
C GLY A 99 7.68 -16.63 -9.84
N GLY A 100 6.60 -15.94 -9.44
CA GLY A 100 6.25 -14.64 -10.00
C GLY A 100 6.45 -13.48 -9.05
N ARG A 101 6.54 -12.27 -9.60
CA ARG A 101 6.69 -11.00 -8.89
C ARG A 101 5.40 -10.20 -8.95
N MET A 102 4.99 -9.62 -7.81
CA MET A 102 3.86 -8.74 -7.69
C MET A 102 4.33 -7.41 -7.13
N ASP A 103 4.45 -6.41 -7.99
CA ASP A 103 4.90 -5.08 -7.61
C ASP A 103 3.76 -4.33 -6.90
N SER A 104 3.99 -3.88 -5.66
CA SER A 104 2.97 -3.17 -4.85
C SER A 104 3.07 -1.65 -4.97
N ALA A 105 4.29 -1.13 -5.12
CA ALA A 105 4.59 0.28 -5.31
C ALA A 105 5.80 0.42 -6.22
N CYS A 106 5.74 1.35 -7.15
CA CYS A 106 6.79 1.59 -8.14
C CYS A 106 7.04 3.08 -8.34
N VAL A 107 8.30 3.43 -8.58
CA VAL A 107 8.72 4.74 -9.11
C VAL A 107 9.65 4.51 -10.31
N ASN A 108 9.36 5.10 -11.47
CA ASN A 108 10.13 4.85 -12.67
C ASN A 108 11.00 6.04 -13.11
N GLU A 109 11.92 5.79 -14.03
CA GLU A 109 12.87 6.79 -14.54
C GLU A 109 12.21 7.92 -15.35
N LYS A 110 10.93 7.79 -15.70
CA LYS A 110 10.11 8.80 -16.36
C LYS A 110 9.42 9.72 -15.36
N GLY A 111 9.68 9.53 -14.06
CA GLY A 111 9.11 10.34 -12.98
C GLY A 111 7.64 10.04 -12.72
N VAL A 112 7.23 8.80 -12.90
CA VAL A 112 5.89 8.30 -12.57
C VAL A 112 5.94 7.47 -11.31
N ALA A 113 5.01 7.73 -10.40
CA ALA A 113 4.78 6.99 -9.17
C ALA A 113 3.47 6.18 -9.29
N ILE A 114 3.51 4.90 -8.94
CA ILE A 114 2.39 3.97 -9.10
C ILE A 114 2.24 3.17 -7.81
N THR A 115 1.07 3.15 -7.22
CA THR A 115 0.75 2.24 -6.11
C THR A 115 -0.60 1.58 -6.33
N GLY A 116 -0.68 0.33 -6.03
CA GLY A 116 -1.87 -0.52 -6.10
C GLY A 116 -1.63 -1.79 -5.27
N THR A 117 -2.62 -2.29 -4.56
CA THR A 117 -4.03 -1.91 -4.56
C THR A 117 -4.54 -1.71 -3.15
N VAL A 118 -5.61 -0.90 -2.98
CA VAL A 118 -6.49 -1.04 -1.82
C VAL A 118 -7.70 -1.79 -2.31
N THR A 119 -7.89 -3.03 -1.85
CA THR A 119 -9.00 -3.86 -2.33
C THR A 119 -10.34 -3.23 -1.92
N GLY A 120 -11.19 -2.93 -2.91
CA GLY A 120 -12.54 -2.45 -2.71
C GLY A 120 -13.52 -3.60 -2.42
N ARG A 121 -14.82 -3.29 -2.48
CA ARG A 121 -15.89 -4.30 -2.37
C ARG A 121 -16.98 -3.98 -3.37
N THR A 122 -17.32 -4.94 -4.22
CA THR A 122 -18.38 -4.81 -5.23
C THR A 122 -19.64 -5.53 -4.76
N ASN A 123 -20.81 -4.93 -4.95
CA ASN A 123 -22.08 -5.56 -4.62
C ASN A 123 -22.46 -6.68 -5.62
N GLU A 124 -23.38 -7.53 -5.23
CA GLU A 124 -23.77 -8.71 -6.00
C GLU A 124 -24.44 -8.36 -7.35
N LYS A 125 -25.17 -7.23 -7.42
CA LYS A 125 -25.84 -6.81 -8.67
C LYS A 125 -24.80 -6.47 -9.74
N ALA A 126 -23.77 -5.72 -9.37
CA ALA A 126 -22.68 -5.36 -10.28
C ALA A 126 -21.85 -6.58 -10.68
N GLN A 127 -21.51 -7.47 -9.74
CA GLN A 127 -20.78 -8.71 -10.05
C GLN A 127 -21.57 -9.65 -10.97
N LYS A 128 -22.91 -9.68 -10.84
CA LYS A 128 -23.76 -10.48 -11.72
C LYS A 128 -23.85 -9.89 -13.11
N ALA A 129 -23.86 -8.56 -13.24
CA ALA A 129 -23.96 -7.86 -14.53
C ALA A 129 -22.66 -7.93 -15.34
N ASP A 130 -21.49 -7.81 -14.67
CA ASP A 130 -20.16 -7.89 -15.27
C ASP A 130 -19.19 -8.61 -14.29
N PRO A 131 -19.08 -9.95 -14.39
CA PRO A 131 -18.24 -10.73 -13.49
C PRO A 131 -16.74 -10.47 -13.67
N PHE A 132 -15.97 -10.60 -12.58
CA PHE A 132 -14.50 -10.55 -12.64
C PHE A 132 -13.90 -11.66 -13.50
N VAL A 133 -12.88 -11.32 -14.29
CA VAL A 133 -12.18 -12.23 -15.22
C VAL A 133 -10.96 -12.86 -14.51
N ARG A 134 -11.21 -13.76 -13.56
CA ARG A 134 -10.15 -14.30 -12.66
C ARG A 134 -9.07 -15.12 -13.38
N GLY A 135 -9.42 -15.82 -14.47
CA GLY A 135 -8.51 -16.73 -15.15
C GLY A 135 -7.48 -16.09 -16.07
N SER A 136 -7.79 -14.91 -16.62
CA SER A 136 -6.96 -14.24 -17.64
C SER A 136 -6.96 -12.72 -17.56
N GLY A 137 -7.72 -12.14 -16.61
CA GLY A 137 -7.74 -10.71 -16.37
C GLY A 137 -6.47 -10.21 -15.70
N THR A 138 -6.28 -8.89 -15.75
CA THR A 138 -5.24 -8.19 -14.97
C THR A 138 -5.70 -7.96 -13.54
N GLY A 139 -4.77 -7.59 -12.64
CA GLY A 139 -5.06 -7.24 -11.27
C GLY A 139 -3.81 -6.75 -10.55
N GLU A 140 -3.88 -6.71 -9.22
CA GLU A 140 -2.77 -6.25 -8.38
C GLU A 140 -1.46 -7.01 -8.62
N GLU A 141 -1.55 -8.26 -9.07
CA GLU A 141 -0.40 -9.12 -9.30
C GLU A 141 0.40 -8.77 -10.56
N SER A 142 -0.15 -7.95 -11.44
CA SER A 142 0.46 -7.66 -12.75
C SER A 142 0.45 -6.19 -13.12
N LEU A 143 -0.62 -5.47 -12.78
CA LEU A 143 -0.84 -4.13 -13.32
C LEU A 143 0.20 -3.09 -12.86
N PRO A 144 0.57 -2.96 -11.55
CA PRO A 144 1.53 -1.93 -11.15
C PRO A 144 2.88 -2.06 -11.84
N GLY A 145 3.44 -3.26 -11.92
CA GLY A 145 4.72 -3.50 -12.61
C GLY A 145 4.64 -3.27 -14.13
N LEU A 146 3.53 -3.66 -14.76
CA LEU A 146 3.29 -3.41 -16.18
C LEU A 146 3.23 -1.91 -16.48
N LEU A 147 2.48 -1.14 -15.66
CA LEU A 147 2.37 0.31 -15.83
C LEU A 147 3.72 1.01 -15.60
N ALA A 148 4.48 0.61 -14.57
CA ALA A 148 5.79 1.17 -14.29
C ALA A 148 6.78 0.95 -15.43
N ALA A 149 6.72 -0.21 -16.07
CA ALA A 149 7.56 -0.54 -17.21
C ALA A 149 7.15 0.20 -18.51
N CYS A 150 5.85 0.50 -18.69
CA CYS A 150 5.33 0.95 -19.99
C CYS A 150 4.98 2.43 -20.07
N CYS A 151 4.69 3.12 -18.93
CA CYS A 151 4.12 4.45 -18.93
C CYS A 151 5.15 5.53 -18.58
N ALA A 152 5.07 6.67 -19.27
CA ALA A 152 5.92 7.84 -19.04
C ALA A 152 5.16 8.98 -18.31
N THR A 153 3.83 8.87 -18.17
CA THR A 153 2.98 9.84 -17.44
C THR A 153 1.90 9.11 -16.64
N ALA A 154 1.33 9.80 -15.65
CA ALA A 154 0.20 9.30 -14.87
C ALA A 154 -1.03 9.08 -15.75
N ARG A 155 -1.24 9.95 -16.73
CA ARG A 155 -2.32 9.82 -17.72
C ARG A 155 -2.16 8.54 -18.55
N GLU A 156 -0.96 8.26 -19.05
CA GLU A 156 -0.68 7.01 -19.78
C GLU A 156 -0.97 5.79 -18.92
N CYS A 157 -0.77 5.85 -17.59
CA CYS A 157 -1.13 4.76 -16.68
C CYS A 157 -2.65 4.50 -16.69
N VAL A 158 -3.47 5.55 -16.60
CA VAL A 158 -4.94 5.41 -16.67
C VAL A 158 -5.36 4.89 -18.04
N ASP A 159 -4.81 5.44 -19.13
CA ASP A 159 -5.14 5.02 -20.50
C ASP A 159 -4.73 3.56 -20.78
N LEU A 160 -3.57 3.12 -20.29
CA LEU A 160 -3.12 1.73 -20.45
C LEU A 160 -3.97 0.79 -19.58
N LEU A 161 -4.27 1.16 -18.32
CA LEU A 161 -5.19 0.42 -17.45
C LEU A 161 -6.53 0.20 -18.18
N GLY A 162 -7.13 1.26 -18.72
CA GLY A 162 -8.40 1.19 -19.42
C GLY A 162 -8.35 0.23 -20.62
N ARG A 163 -7.29 0.30 -21.45
CA ARG A 163 -7.10 -0.61 -22.59
C ARG A 163 -6.92 -2.06 -22.15
N VAL A 164 -6.11 -2.30 -21.12
CA VAL A 164 -5.87 -3.65 -20.59
C VAL A 164 -7.15 -4.25 -20.05
N ILE A 165 -7.93 -3.48 -19.27
CA ILE A 165 -9.21 -3.93 -18.72
C ILE A 165 -10.23 -4.20 -19.86
N ALA A 166 -10.33 -3.31 -20.84
CA ALA A 166 -11.25 -3.51 -21.97
C ALA A 166 -10.94 -4.76 -22.78
N GLU A 167 -9.65 -5.13 -22.92
CA GLU A 167 -9.22 -6.30 -23.70
C GLU A 167 -9.20 -7.62 -22.91
N LYS A 168 -8.80 -7.56 -21.62
CA LYS A 168 -8.52 -8.74 -20.81
C LYS A 168 -9.43 -8.90 -19.60
N GLY A 169 -10.11 -7.84 -19.20
CA GLY A 169 -10.85 -7.79 -17.95
C GLY A 169 -9.96 -7.65 -16.70
N HIS A 170 -10.60 -7.54 -15.56
CA HIS A 170 -9.96 -7.39 -14.25
C HIS A 170 -10.33 -8.53 -13.28
N THR A 171 -9.42 -8.87 -12.37
CA THR A 171 -9.57 -10.05 -11.48
C THR A 171 -10.35 -9.81 -10.21
N GLY A 172 -10.47 -8.55 -9.75
CA GLY A 172 -11.11 -8.19 -8.49
C GLY A 172 -11.38 -6.70 -8.34
N PRO A 173 -12.10 -6.28 -7.27
CA PRO A 173 -12.38 -4.89 -6.99
C PRO A 173 -11.16 -4.22 -6.37
N GLU A 174 -10.56 -3.27 -7.06
CA GLU A 174 -9.27 -2.69 -6.66
C GLU A 174 -9.22 -1.19 -6.87
N ILE A 175 -8.35 -0.53 -6.07
CA ILE A 175 -8.13 0.91 -6.09
C ILE A 175 -6.65 1.17 -6.32
N TYR A 176 -6.34 2.05 -7.27
CA TYR A 176 -4.99 2.44 -7.65
C TYR A 176 -4.78 3.94 -7.50
N MET A 177 -3.51 4.34 -7.32
CA MET A 177 -3.09 5.73 -7.47
C MET A 177 -1.91 5.81 -8.42
N PHE A 178 -1.95 6.81 -9.30
CA PHE A 178 -0.86 7.15 -10.23
C PHE A 178 -0.55 8.63 -10.10
N GLY A 179 0.71 9.00 -10.17
CA GLY A 179 1.09 10.40 -10.12
C GLY A 179 2.37 10.67 -10.90
N ASP A 180 2.47 11.87 -11.45
CA ASP A 180 3.64 12.41 -12.11
C ASP A 180 3.85 13.90 -11.76
N ARG A 181 4.63 14.60 -12.56
CA ARG A 181 4.87 16.04 -12.41
C ARG A 181 3.61 16.88 -12.42
N ASP A 182 2.65 16.56 -13.30
CA ASP A 182 1.58 17.45 -13.70
C ASP A 182 0.24 17.06 -13.06
N GLU A 183 0.05 15.79 -12.76
CA GLU A 183 -1.22 15.30 -12.24
C GLU A 183 -1.07 14.02 -11.41
N ALA A 184 -2.10 13.75 -10.58
CA ALA A 184 -2.27 12.49 -9.90
C ALA A 184 -3.72 11.99 -10.12
N TRP A 185 -3.89 10.67 -10.20
CA TRP A 185 -5.16 10.00 -10.46
C TRP A 185 -5.46 8.96 -9.40
N TYR A 186 -6.70 8.96 -8.92
CA TYR A 186 -7.31 7.94 -8.09
C TYR A 186 -8.25 7.10 -8.97
N VAL A 187 -8.08 5.79 -8.97
CA VAL A 187 -8.79 4.89 -9.87
C VAL A 187 -9.49 3.79 -9.09
N GLU A 188 -10.78 3.58 -9.34
CA GLU A 188 -11.56 2.46 -8.80
C GLU A 188 -11.97 1.51 -9.93
N VAL A 189 -11.68 0.22 -9.76
CA VAL A 189 -12.15 -0.86 -10.64
C VAL A 189 -13.27 -1.59 -9.93
N TYR A 190 -14.47 -1.54 -10.49
CA TYR A 190 -15.69 -2.02 -9.86
C TYR A 190 -16.06 -3.46 -10.21
N THR A 191 -15.82 -3.84 -11.47
CA THR A 191 -16.24 -5.13 -12.03
C THR A 191 -15.18 -5.66 -12.99
N GLY A 192 -15.52 -6.69 -13.77
CA GLY A 192 -14.60 -7.24 -14.78
C GLY A 192 -14.12 -6.20 -15.79
N HIS A 193 -14.96 -5.22 -16.17
CA HIS A 193 -14.62 -4.26 -17.21
C HIS A 193 -14.93 -2.80 -16.84
N GLU A 194 -15.66 -2.54 -15.74
CA GLU A 194 -16.06 -1.19 -15.39
C GLU A 194 -15.16 -0.56 -14.34
N TRP A 195 -14.67 0.64 -14.65
CA TRP A 195 -13.77 1.42 -13.81
C TRP A 195 -14.03 2.93 -13.96
N ALA A 196 -13.64 3.69 -12.96
CA ALA A 196 -13.61 5.15 -12.97
C ALA A 196 -12.30 5.67 -12.40
N ALA A 197 -11.84 6.80 -12.93
CA ALA A 197 -10.72 7.56 -12.41
C ALA A 197 -11.12 9.02 -12.18
N VAL A 198 -10.61 9.60 -11.10
CA VAL A 198 -10.76 11.02 -10.80
C VAL A 198 -9.39 11.64 -10.57
N ARG A 199 -9.18 12.85 -11.11
CA ARG A 199 -7.98 13.63 -10.86
C ARG A 199 -7.93 14.03 -9.39
N MET A 200 -6.80 13.83 -8.74
CA MET A 200 -6.60 14.16 -7.33
C MET A 200 -6.28 15.65 -7.18
N PRO A 201 -7.07 16.42 -6.39
CA PRO A 201 -6.86 17.86 -6.25
C PRO A 201 -5.56 18.19 -5.51
N GLU A 202 -4.82 19.19 -6.01
CA GLU A 202 -3.53 19.59 -5.42
C GLU A 202 -3.62 20.23 -4.03
N ASP A 203 -4.79 20.74 -3.66
CA ASP A 203 -5.09 21.46 -2.41
C ASP A 203 -5.87 20.63 -1.39
N LYS A 204 -5.91 19.31 -1.58
CA LYS A 204 -6.65 18.39 -0.70
C LYS A 204 -5.80 17.20 -0.26
N VAL A 205 -6.34 16.53 0.75
CA VAL A 205 -5.85 15.23 1.25
C VAL A 205 -6.94 14.19 1.12
N ALA A 206 -6.56 12.91 1.26
CA ALA A 206 -7.49 11.79 1.34
C ALA A 206 -6.94 10.67 2.23
N CYS A 207 -7.85 9.91 2.86
CA CYS A 207 -7.54 8.63 3.51
C CYS A 207 -8.75 7.71 3.36
N TRP A 208 -8.52 6.44 3.00
CA TRP A 208 -9.59 5.47 2.83
C TRP A 208 -9.16 4.05 3.19
N GLY A 209 -10.14 3.28 3.69
CA GLY A 209 -10.01 1.84 3.91
C GLY A 209 -10.41 1.03 2.67
N ASN A 210 -10.77 -0.24 2.87
CA ASN A 210 -11.18 -1.16 1.81
C ASN A 210 -12.62 -0.91 1.33
N GLN A 211 -12.87 0.24 0.76
CA GLN A 211 -14.18 0.66 0.23
C GLN A 211 -14.00 1.61 -0.93
N PHE A 212 -14.92 1.61 -1.88
CA PHE A 212 -15.00 2.61 -2.92
C PHE A 212 -15.42 3.96 -2.34
N MET A 213 -14.92 5.05 -2.90
CA MET A 213 -15.10 6.39 -2.36
C MET A 213 -15.74 7.36 -3.35
N ILE A 214 -15.68 7.07 -4.69
CA ILE A 214 -16.26 7.97 -5.70
C ILE A 214 -17.77 7.93 -5.62
N ARG A 215 -18.37 9.10 -5.35
CA ARG A 215 -19.83 9.28 -5.28
C ARG A 215 -20.33 9.98 -6.52
N SER A 216 -20.59 11.27 -6.48
CA SER A 216 -20.98 12.03 -7.65
C SER A 216 -19.91 11.98 -8.72
N PHE A 217 -20.25 11.51 -9.92
CA PHE A 217 -19.31 11.31 -11.01
C PHE A 217 -19.86 11.94 -12.29
N ASP A 218 -19.17 12.97 -12.79
CA ASP A 218 -19.50 13.58 -14.07
C ASP A 218 -18.58 13.00 -15.17
N PRO A 219 -19.10 12.10 -16.04
CA PRO A 219 -18.27 11.49 -17.10
C PRO A 219 -17.86 12.50 -18.19
N SER A 220 -18.40 13.72 -18.19
CA SER A 220 -18.05 14.80 -19.13
C SER A 220 -16.95 15.74 -18.61
N SER A 221 -16.59 15.63 -17.34
CA SER A 221 -15.53 16.45 -16.73
C SER A 221 -14.16 16.12 -17.29
N PRO A 222 -13.28 17.11 -17.53
CA PRO A 222 -11.89 16.88 -17.91
C PRO A 222 -11.06 16.20 -16.81
N ASP A 223 -11.56 16.22 -15.56
CA ASP A 223 -10.93 15.63 -14.39
C ASP A 223 -11.43 14.21 -14.08
N THR A 224 -12.16 13.60 -15.03
CA THR A 224 -12.67 12.23 -14.90
C THR A 224 -12.38 11.42 -16.15
N LEU A 225 -12.15 10.11 -15.94
CA LEU A 225 -12.01 9.11 -16.99
C LEU A 225 -12.76 7.85 -16.57
N CYS A 226 -13.31 7.11 -17.52
CA CYS A 226 -14.01 5.88 -17.17
C CYS A 226 -14.11 4.90 -18.35
N SER A 227 -14.49 3.66 -18.03
CA SER A 227 -14.92 2.68 -19.03
C SER A 227 -16.20 3.11 -19.73
N PRO A 228 -16.40 2.72 -21.00
CA PRO A 228 -17.60 3.09 -21.76
C PRO A 228 -18.91 2.57 -21.14
N GLY A 229 -18.85 1.45 -20.40
CA GLY A 229 -20.00 0.80 -19.78
C GLY A 229 -20.36 1.31 -18.39
N LEU A 230 -19.50 2.13 -17.75
CA LEU A 230 -19.62 2.53 -16.34
C LEU A 230 -21.04 3.00 -15.93
N VAL A 231 -21.70 3.77 -16.77
CA VAL A 231 -23.06 4.29 -16.49
C VAL A 231 -24.12 3.46 -17.22
N SER A 232 -23.85 3.08 -18.46
CA SER A 232 -24.85 2.42 -19.31
C SER A 232 -25.13 0.97 -18.90
N MET A 233 -24.16 0.25 -18.34
CA MET A 233 -24.36 -1.12 -17.89
C MET A 233 -25.30 -1.20 -16.67
N PRO A 234 -25.07 -0.47 -15.55
CA PRO A 234 -26.00 -0.49 -14.41
C PRO A 234 -27.36 0.13 -14.75
N GLU A 235 -27.45 1.09 -15.68
CA GLU A 235 -28.74 1.65 -16.15
C GLU A 235 -29.55 0.58 -16.88
N LYS A 236 -28.96 -0.14 -17.83
CA LYS A 236 -29.62 -1.25 -18.54
C LYS A 236 -30.00 -2.41 -17.61
N ALA A 237 -29.18 -2.67 -16.59
CA ALA A 237 -29.43 -3.72 -15.61
C ALA A 237 -30.36 -3.28 -14.47
N GLY A 238 -30.79 -2.02 -14.44
CA GLY A 238 -31.82 -1.51 -13.50
C GLY A 238 -31.30 -1.27 -12.06
N PHE A 239 -29.98 -1.02 -11.88
CA PHE A 239 -29.43 -0.74 -10.55
C PHE A 239 -28.59 0.54 -10.45
N LEU A 240 -28.54 1.36 -11.51
CA LEU A 240 -27.90 2.68 -11.47
C LEU A 240 -28.56 3.56 -10.40
N VAL A 241 -27.76 4.14 -9.53
CA VAL A 241 -28.20 5.14 -8.55
C VAL A 241 -27.64 6.49 -8.94
N LYS A 242 -28.53 7.51 -8.94
CA LYS A 242 -28.16 8.91 -9.16
C LYS A 242 -28.21 9.68 -7.84
N GLY A 243 -27.29 10.64 -7.69
CA GLY A 243 -27.29 11.61 -6.60
C GLY A 243 -28.36 12.67 -6.72
N ALA A 244 -28.48 13.54 -5.74
CA ALA A 244 -29.38 14.68 -5.75
C ALA A 244 -29.07 15.72 -6.87
N ASP A 245 -27.82 15.71 -7.34
CA ASP A 245 -27.30 16.50 -8.45
C ASP A 245 -27.64 15.91 -9.84
N GLY A 246 -28.27 14.72 -9.86
CA GLY A 246 -28.63 14.00 -11.09
C GLY A 246 -27.47 13.20 -11.70
N LEU A 247 -26.25 13.32 -11.18
CA LEU A 247 -25.08 12.55 -11.62
C LEU A 247 -25.09 11.13 -11.05
N PRO A 248 -24.42 10.16 -11.69
CA PRO A 248 -24.21 8.82 -11.13
C PRO A 248 -23.52 8.88 -9.76
N ASP A 249 -24.10 8.23 -8.77
CA ASP A 249 -23.45 7.91 -7.48
C ASP A 249 -22.78 6.53 -7.61
N LEU A 250 -21.49 6.51 -7.90
CA LEU A 250 -20.80 5.26 -8.19
C LEU A 250 -20.69 4.37 -6.95
N TYR A 251 -20.48 4.96 -5.77
CA TYR A 251 -20.49 4.19 -4.53
C TYR A 251 -21.83 3.44 -4.34
N ARG A 252 -22.97 4.14 -4.38
CA ARG A 252 -24.29 3.54 -4.20
C ARG A 252 -24.68 2.58 -5.32
N THR A 253 -24.11 2.77 -6.51
CA THR A 253 -24.31 1.88 -7.67
C THR A 253 -23.54 0.58 -7.52
N TYR A 254 -22.24 0.64 -7.15
CA TYR A 254 -21.33 -0.50 -7.24
C TYR A 254 -20.94 -1.13 -5.91
N ALA A 255 -20.93 -0.36 -4.81
CA ALA A 255 -20.47 -0.86 -3.52
C ALA A 255 -21.59 -1.55 -2.71
N PRO A 256 -21.24 -2.45 -1.78
CA PRO A 256 -22.15 -2.86 -0.71
C PRO A 256 -22.24 -1.76 0.36
N GLU A 257 -23.03 -1.98 1.39
CA GLU A 257 -23.13 -1.08 2.55
C GLU A 257 -21.79 -0.86 3.25
N LEU A 258 -21.65 0.32 3.87
CA LEU A 258 -20.48 0.67 4.70
C LEU A 258 -20.32 -0.30 5.87
N THR A 259 -19.09 -0.52 6.26
CA THR A 259 -18.76 -1.34 7.44
C THR A 259 -17.75 -0.60 8.30
N ASP A 260 -17.81 -0.81 9.61
CA ASP A 260 -16.80 -0.29 10.55
C ASP A 260 -15.38 -0.68 10.15
N TYR A 261 -15.21 -1.87 9.59
CA TYR A 261 -13.93 -2.37 9.12
C TYR A 261 -13.20 -1.41 8.17
N SER A 262 -13.91 -0.73 7.28
CA SER A 262 -13.35 0.21 6.32
C SER A 262 -13.63 1.66 6.70
N ASN A 263 -14.86 1.98 7.09
CA ASN A 263 -15.29 3.36 7.28
C ASN A 263 -14.63 4.04 8.48
N TYR A 264 -14.33 3.29 9.56
CA TYR A 264 -13.62 3.87 10.70
C TYR A 264 -12.19 4.31 10.34
N ARG A 265 -11.45 3.56 9.50
CA ARG A 265 -10.13 3.95 9.00
C ARG A 265 -10.21 5.23 8.16
N THR A 266 -11.23 5.34 7.31
CA THR A 266 -11.49 6.52 6.49
C THR A 266 -11.78 7.73 7.37
N TRP A 267 -12.68 7.58 8.35
CA TRP A 267 -13.01 8.64 9.29
C TRP A 267 -11.81 9.04 10.17
N PHE A 268 -11.03 8.07 10.64
CA PHE A 268 -9.87 8.36 11.49
C PHE A 268 -8.79 9.14 10.72
N GLY A 269 -8.55 8.80 9.46
CA GLY A 269 -7.67 9.57 8.58
C GLY A 269 -8.20 10.99 8.34
N HIS A 270 -9.52 11.16 8.13
CA HIS A 270 -10.13 12.48 8.04
C HIS A 270 -9.95 13.28 9.34
N ARG A 271 -10.22 12.66 10.47
CA ARG A 271 -10.00 13.27 11.79
C ARG A 271 -8.55 13.66 12.02
N THR A 272 -7.59 12.91 11.51
CA THR A 272 -6.17 13.22 11.66
C THR A 272 -5.79 14.47 10.85
N PHE A 273 -6.20 14.56 9.59
CA PHE A 273 -5.81 15.65 8.71
C PHE A 273 -6.72 16.90 8.84
N ALA A 274 -7.98 16.73 9.21
CA ALA A 274 -8.98 17.81 9.30
C ALA A 274 -9.98 17.55 10.43
N PRO A 275 -9.57 17.62 11.71
CA PRO A 275 -10.40 17.29 12.86
C PRO A 275 -11.69 18.12 12.95
N GLU A 276 -11.67 19.39 12.50
CA GLU A 276 -12.81 20.30 12.58
C GLU A 276 -13.97 19.88 11.65
N THR A 277 -13.68 19.17 10.56
CA THR A 277 -14.67 18.75 9.56
C THR A 277 -15.01 17.26 9.64
N ALA A 278 -14.21 16.46 10.34
CA ALA A 278 -14.44 15.02 10.47
C ALA A 278 -15.76 14.68 11.18
N GLY A 279 -16.17 15.50 12.18
CA GLY A 279 -17.37 15.28 12.98
C GLY A 279 -17.35 13.96 13.75
N GLU A 280 -18.47 13.62 14.41
CA GLU A 280 -18.60 12.36 15.14
C GLU A 280 -18.66 11.17 14.17
N TYR A 281 -18.08 10.04 14.57
CA TYR A 281 -18.14 8.82 13.79
C TYR A 281 -19.54 8.19 13.76
N ALA A 282 -19.97 7.76 12.59
CA ALA A 282 -21.11 6.86 12.42
C ALA A 282 -20.81 5.86 11.30
N THR A 283 -21.14 4.59 11.48
CA THR A 283 -20.81 3.51 10.54
C THR A 283 -21.43 3.74 9.16
N ASP A 284 -22.66 4.24 9.13
CA ASP A 284 -23.45 4.49 7.93
C ASP A 284 -23.22 5.89 7.31
N ARG A 285 -22.43 6.74 7.97
CA ARG A 285 -22.07 8.06 7.43
C ARG A 285 -20.93 7.94 6.44
N PRO A 286 -21.20 8.22 5.17
CA PRO A 286 -20.14 8.25 4.17
C PRO A 286 -19.21 9.43 4.37
N MET A 287 -17.91 9.19 4.21
CA MET A 287 -16.89 10.23 4.20
C MET A 287 -16.62 10.70 2.76
N GLU A 288 -16.19 11.95 2.62
CA GLU A 288 -15.69 12.46 1.34
C GLU A 288 -14.32 11.86 1.02
N LEU A 289 -14.05 11.61 -0.28
CA LEU A 289 -12.74 11.13 -0.72
C LEU A 289 -11.68 12.22 -0.52
N PHE A 290 -11.94 13.44 -0.99
CA PHE A 290 -11.00 14.57 -0.92
C PHE A 290 -11.53 15.67 -0.03
N TYR A 291 -10.72 16.13 0.93
CA TYR A 291 -11.07 17.20 1.87
C TYR A 291 -9.87 18.10 2.11
N VAL A 292 -10.13 19.34 2.56
CA VAL A 292 -9.10 20.33 2.88
C VAL A 292 -8.52 20.01 4.25
N PRO A 293 -7.21 19.84 4.39
CA PRO A 293 -6.62 19.60 5.71
C PRO A 293 -6.53 20.89 6.52
N SER A 294 -6.48 20.76 7.84
CA SER A 294 -6.35 21.89 8.79
C SER A 294 -4.93 22.46 8.84
N HIS A 295 -3.96 21.73 8.34
CA HIS A 295 -2.53 22.07 8.36
C HIS A 295 -1.79 21.44 7.18
N LYS A 296 -0.52 21.78 7.02
CA LYS A 296 0.34 21.11 6.03
C LYS A 296 0.71 19.70 6.49
N VAL A 297 0.64 18.74 5.56
CA VAL A 297 0.91 17.33 5.83
C VAL A 297 2.32 16.97 5.38
N GLY A 298 3.11 16.37 6.28
CA GLY A 298 4.47 15.93 6.01
C GLY A 298 4.63 14.40 5.95
N TYR A 299 5.83 13.96 5.62
CA TYR A 299 6.18 12.53 5.61
C TYR A 299 5.96 11.88 6.98
N ARG A 300 6.38 12.57 8.06
CA ARG A 300 6.25 12.06 9.41
C ARG A 300 4.80 11.73 9.74
N GLU A 301 3.88 12.63 9.42
CA GLU A 301 2.47 12.45 9.70
C GLU A 301 1.86 11.30 8.88
N MET A 302 2.26 11.14 7.61
CA MET A 302 1.88 9.99 6.80
C MET A 302 2.39 8.67 7.41
N PHE A 303 3.63 8.63 7.90
CA PHE A 303 4.19 7.45 8.56
C PHE A 303 3.45 7.12 9.86
N GLU A 304 3.14 8.13 10.69
CA GLU A 304 2.41 7.93 11.94
C GLU A 304 0.98 7.48 11.71
N LEU A 305 0.30 8.01 10.69
CA LEU A 305 -1.02 7.53 10.32
C LEU A 305 -1.01 6.04 9.91
N MET A 306 0.07 5.58 9.25
CA MET A 306 0.23 4.15 8.92
C MET A 306 0.50 3.26 10.13
N ARG A 307 1.00 3.82 11.23
CA ARG A 307 1.36 3.13 12.48
C ARG A 307 0.24 3.08 13.51
N THR A 308 -0.73 4.01 13.41
CA THR A 308 -1.72 4.22 14.47
C THR A 308 -2.59 3.00 14.74
N ARG A 309 -2.82 2.74 16.03
CA ARG A 309 -3.84 1.80 16.53
C ARG A 309 -4.97 2.54 17.24
N TYR A 310 -5.22 3.79 16.82
CA TYR A 310 -6.27 4.66 17.35
C TYR A 310 -6.01 5.09 18.81
N GLU A 311 -4.77 5.38 19.13
CA GLU A 311 -4.34 5.84 20.44
C GLU A 311 -5.19 7.03 20.92
N GLY A 312 -5.60 6.99 22.20
CA GLY A 312 -6.44 8.04 22.80
C GLY A 312 -7.90 8.05 22.30
N THR A 313 -8.38 6.97 21.70
CA THR A 313 -9.80 6.81 21.34
C THR A 313 -10.42 5.60 22.03
N ASP A 314 -11.76 5.55 22.05
CA ASP A 314 -12.53 4.40 22.54
C ASP A 314 -12.35 3.13 21.70
N ARG A 315 -11.75 3.24 20.50
CA ARG A 315 -11.49 2.15 19.57
C ARG A 315 -10.04 1.65 19.60
N ASN A 316 -9.18 2.16 20.49
CA ASN A 316 -7.87 1.57 20.69
C ASN A 316 -8.02 0.14 21.25
N PRO A 317 -7.58 -0.91 20.52
CA PRO A 317 -7.83 -2.29 20.94
C PRO A 317 -7.08 -2.68 22.22
N GLU A 318 -5.94 -2.07 22.50
CA GLU A 318 -5.11 -2.40 23.66
C GLU A 318 -5.58 -1.66 24.93
N GLU A 319 -5.95 -0.38 24.79
CA GLU A 319 -6.40 0.42 25.92
C GLU A 319 -7.81 0.01 26.38
N ASN A 320 -8.65 -0.47 25.46
CA ASN A 320 -10.06 -0.75 25.72
C ASN A 320 -10.41 -2.24 25.66
N GLY A 321 -9.43 -3.14 25.51
CA GLY A 321 -9.66 -4.58 25.49
C GLY A 321 -10.57 -5.04 24.33
N LEU A 322 -10.42 -4.45 23.15
CA LEU A 322 -11.26 -4.70 21.97
C LEU A 322 -10.54 -5.57 20.92
N PRO A 323 -10.39 -6.89 21.15
CA PRO A 323 -9.78 -7.77 20.16
C PRO A 323 -10.64 -7.77 18.89
N GLY A 324 -10.00 -7.60 17.74
CA GLY A 324 -10.68 -7.64 16.43
C GLY A 324 -11.01 -6.27 15.83
N VAL A 325 -10.77 -5.17 16.50
CA VAL A 325 -10.85 -3.84 15.88
C VAL A 325 -9.79 -3.73 14.77
N ARG A 326 -10.23 -3.34 13.59
CA ARG A 326 -9.33 -3.14 12.43
C ARG A 326 -8.72 -1.75 12.48
N THR A 327 -7.50 -1.67 12.95
CA THR A 327 -6.69 -0.45 12.99
C THR A 327 -5.95 -0.19 11.66
N ILE A 328 -5.45 1.03 11.43
CA ILE A 328 -4.59 1.31 10.27
C ILE A 328 -3.25 0.60 10.48
N GLY A 329 -2.55 0.88 11.58
CA GLY A 329 -1.38 0.10 12.00
C GLY A 329 -1.77 -1.30 12.46
N THR A 330 -1.08 -2.32 11.99
CA THR A 330 -1.40 -3.72 12.32
C THR A 330 -0.19 -4.63 12.15
N THR A 331 -0.12 -5.68 12.95
CA THR A 331 0.89 -6.75 12.80
C THR A 331 0.85 -7.48 11.46
N LYS A 332 -0.23 -7.30 10.69
CA LYS A 332 -0.40 -7.89 9.34
C LYS A 332 0.24 -7.08 8.23
N GLN A 333 0.79 -5.91 8.51
CA GLN A 333 1.52 -5.13 7.50
C GLN A 333 2.73 -5.92 7.01
N ALA A 334 2.79 -6.13 5.71
CA ALA A 334 3.92 -6.78 5.04
C ALA A 334 4.92 -5.75 4.50
N THR A 335 4.41 -4.57 4.12
CA THR A 335 5.16 -3.36 3.81
C THR A 335 4.22 -2.16 3.95
N SER A 336 4.79 -0.98 4.11
CA SER A 336 4.07 0.30 4.00
C SER A 336 4.95 1.26 3.21
N HIS A 337 4.34 2.18 2.47
CA HIS A 337 5.11 3.10 1.64
C HIS A 337 4.42 4.45 1.44
N VAL A 338 5.24 5.46 1.20
CA VAL A 338 4.86 6.76 0.66
C VAL A 338 5.69 7.01 -0.60
N LEU A 339 5.02 7.24 -1.72
CA LEU A 339 5.65 7.70 -2.95
C LEU A 339 5.60 9.22 -2.96
N SER A 340 6.75 9.87 -3.04
CA SER A 340 6.83 11.32 -3.16
C SER A 340 7.19 11.73 -4.58
N ILE A 341 6.56 12.80 -5.07
CA ILE A 341 6.74 13.34 -6.40
C ILE A 341 7.10 14.82 -6.26
N ASP A 342 8.37 15.14 -6.46
CA ASP A 342 8.87 16.52 -6.45
C ASP A 342 8.94 17.08 -7.87
N ALA A 343 7.95 17.90 -8.23
CA ALA A 343 7.86 18.49 -9.57
C ALA A 343 9.02 19.44 -9.92
N SER A 344 9.79 19.92 -8.94
CA SER A 344 10.94 20.78 -9.14
C SER A 344 12.19 20.04 -9.64
N LEU A 345 12.24 18.71 -9.44
CA LEU A 345 13.36 17.88 -9.83
C LEU A 345 13.27 17.41 -11.29
N PRO A 346 14.41 17.18 -11.94
CA PRO A 346 14.45 16.53 -13.25
C PRO A 346 13.75 15.17 -13.24
N GLU A 347 13.16 14.78 -14.36
CA GLU A 347 12.34 13.58 -14.55
C GLU A 347 12.87 12.36 -13.81
N ARG A 348 14.12 12.01 -14.04
CA ARG A 348 14.79 10.83 -13.48
C ARG A 348 14.93 10.84 -11.95
N PHE A 349 14.93 12.02 -11.31
CA PHE A 349 15.11 12.20 -9.87
C PHE A 349 13.83 12.56 -9.12
N ARG A 350 12.75 12.79 -9.85
CA ARG A 350 11.48 13.33 -9.35
C ARG A 350 10.78 12.47 -8.31
N CYS A 351 10.82 11.15 -8.49
CA CYS A 351 10.07 10.24 -7.66
C CYS A 351 10.96 9.48 -6.68
N THR A 352 10.52 9.45 -5.40
CA THR A 352 11.17 8.67 -4.34
C THR A 352 10.13 7.75 -3.68
N LEU A 353 10.51 6.51 -3.52
CA LEU A 353 9.78 5.48 -2.77
C LEU A 353 10.33 5.43 -1.34
N TRP A 354 9.58 5.91 -0.38
CA TRP A 354 9.81 5.70 1.05
C TRP A 354 9.10 4.42 1.47
N ALA A 355 9.82 3.40 1.83
CA ALA A 355 9.22 2.10 2.14
C ALA A 355 9.77 1.48 3.41
N SER A 356 8.90 0.74 4.12
CA SER A 356 9.26 -0.09 5.26
C SER A 356 8.97 -1.57 4.97
N LEU A 357 9.81 -2.47 5.47
CA LEU A 357 9.61 -3.92 5.35
C LEU A 357 9.00 -4.48 6.64
N GLY A 358 7.81 -5.08 6.52
CA GLY A 358 7.07 -5.64 7.64
C GLY A 358 6.15 -4.63 8.33
N ASN A 359 5.85 -4.85 9.62
CA ASN A 359 5.05 -3.93 10.42
C ASN A 359 5.79 -2.60 10.60
N CYS A 360 5.29 -1.54 9.93
CA CYS A 360 5.94 -0.24 9.88
C CYS A 360 6.07 0.46 11.26
N GLU A 361 5.34 -0.01 12.26
CA GLU A 361 5.48 0.48 13.63
C GLU A 361 6.85 0.15 14.24
N HIS A 362 7.44 -0.96 13.85
CA HIS A 362 8.71 -1.47 14.39
C HIS A 362 9.82 -1.57 13.34
N THR A 363 9.66 -0.87 12.24
CA THR A 363 10.62 -0.82 11.14
C THR A 363 10.79 0.62 10.63
N VAL A 364 11.75 0.83 9.76
CA VAL A 364 12.12 2.15 9.24
C VAL A 364 11.55 2.40 7.84
N PHE A 365 11.09 3.60 7.56
CA PHE A 365 10.83 4.07 6.20
C PHE A 365 12.15 4.55 5.58
N LEU A 366 12.65 3.80 4.61
CA LEU A 366 13.89 4.06 3.90
C LEU A 366 13.60 4.65 2.52
N PRO A 367 14.21 5.80 2.14
CA PRO A 367 14.01 6.40 0.84
C PRO A 367 14.84 5.75 -0.27
N MET A 368 14.20 5.48 -1.40
CA MET A 368 14.80 4.95 -2.61
C MET A 368 14.32 5.75 -3.82
N ASN A 369 15.20 6.54 -4.42
CA ASN A 369 14.85 7.33 -5.59
C ASN A 369 14.81 6.49 -6.87
N ALA A 370 13.97 6.89 -7.82
CA ALA A 370 13.91 6.25 -9.14
C ALA A 370 15.27 6.24 -9.88
N ALA A 371 16.20 7.13 -9.52
CA ALA A 371 17.52 7.22 -10.14
C ALA A 371 18.52 6.15 -9.67
N ILE A 372 18.32 5.47 -8.50
CA ILE A 372 19.27 4.45 -8.02
C ILE A 372 19.40 3.30 -9.01
N THR A 373 20.55 2.63 -8.98
CA THR A 373 20.86 1.55 -9.92
C THR A 373 20.98 0.18 -9.26
N ALA A 374 20.96 0.12 -7.94
CA ALA A 374 21.05 -1.13 -7.18
C ALA A 374 20.37 -1.02 -5.81
N CYS A 375 19.94 -2.17 -5.28
CA CYS A 375 19.62 -2.40 -3.87
C CYS A 375 20.61 -3.43 -3.30
N ASP A 376 20.79 -3.40 -1.97
CA ASP A 376 21.62 -4.42 -1.30
C ASP A 376 20.99 -5.81 -1.47
N GLU A 377 21.83 -6.82 -1.67
CA GLU A 377 21.38 -8.20 -1.92
C GLU A 377 20.43 -8.72 -0.85
N ALA A 378 20.67 -8.37 0.42
CA ALA A 378 19.80 -8.77 1.52
C ALA A 378 18.37 -8.22 1.40
N TYR A 379 18.19 -7.05 0.79
CA TYR A 379 16.89 -6.44 0.50
C TYR A 379 16.27 -6.93 -0.80
N ALA A 380 17.10 -7.42 -1.73
CA ALA A 380 16.66 -7.93 -3.03
C ALA A 380 16.44 -9.45 -3.06
N THR A 381 16.69 -10.13 -1.93
CA THR A 381 16.54 -11.58 -1.80
C THR A 381 15.19 -11.93 -1.18
N ASP A 382 14.51 -12.89 -1.80
CA ASP A 382 13.26 -13.44 -1.29
C ASP A 382 13.44 -14.62 -0.37
N GLN A 383 12.45 -14.83 0.49
CA GLN A 383 12.29 -16.05 1.25
C GLN A 383 11.79 -17.17 0.35
N THR A 384 12.50 -18.28 0.30
CA THR A 384 12.03 -19.49 -0.38
C THR A 384 10.73 -20.00 0.25
N GLU A 385 9.73 -20.29 -0.55
CA GLU A 385 8.41 -20.76 -0.10
C GLU A 385 8.50 -22.05 0.69
N GLY A 386 7.66 -22.12 1.72
CA GLY A 386 7.54 -23.30 2.56
C GLY A 386 8.68 -23.47 3.56
N GLU A 387 9.73 -22.66 3.48
CA GLU A 387 10.78 -22.61 4.48
C GLU A 387 10.42 -21.65 5.62
N PHE A 388 9.87 -22.15 6.70
CA PHE A 388 9.70 -21.40 7.96
C PHE A 388 11.02 -21.22 8.72
N ARG A 389 12.15 -21.44 8.06
CA ARG A 389 13.47 -21.29 8.65
C ARG A 389 13.94 -19.85 8.52
N TYR A 390 14.27 -19.24 9.66
CA TYR A 390 14.84 -17.90 9.67
C TYR A 390 16.20 -17.86 8.95
N ASP A 391 16.34 -16.94 8.00
CA ASP A 391 17.60 -16.61 7.35
C ASP A 391 17.98 -15.16 7.67
N ALA A 392 19.05 -14.98 8.44
CA ALA A 392 19.54 -13.67 8.84
C ALA A 392 20.04 -12.82 7.66
N ARG A 393 20.33 -13.43 6.52
CA ARG A 393 20.77 -12.71 5.31
C ARG A 393 19.63 -11.94 4.63
N ILE A 394 18.38 -12.31 4.87
CA ILE A 394 17.18 -11.72 4.25
C ILE A 394 16.66 -10.58 5.12
N ALA A 395 16.66 -9.36 4.60
CA ALA A 395 16.27 -8.16 5.34
C ALA A 395 14.84 -8.24 5.88
N SER A 396 13.88 -8.64 5.05
CA SER A 396 12.46 -8.76 5.47
C SER A 396 12.28 -9.72 6.65
N MET A 397 13.07 -10.79 6.74
CA MET A 397 13.03 -11.71 7.88
C MET A 397 13.61 -11.09 9.15
N ALA A 398 14.70 -10.32 9.04
CA ALA A 398 15.31 -9.64 10.18
C ALA A 398 14.36 -8.61 10.79
N PHE A 399 13.73 -7.76 9.96
CA PHE A 399 12.74 -6.78 10.41
C PHE A 399 11.49 -7.43 11.00
N ARG A 400 10.97 -8.49 10.38
CA ARG A 400 9.81 -9.23 10.92
C ARG A 400 10.10 -9.89 12.27
N ARG A 401 11.30 -10.46 12.43
CA ARG A 401 11.72 -11.05 13.70
C ARG A 401 11.75 -10.01 14.81
N LEU A 402 12.32 -8.83 14.52
CA LEU A 402 12.35 -7.71 15.46
C LEU A 402 10.93 -7.23 15.80
N ALA A 403 10.10 -6.99 14.80
CA ALA A 403 8.73 -6.56 15.00
C ALA A 403 7.91 -7.57 15.83
N ALA A 404 8.05 -8.87 15.55
CA ALA A 404 7.38 -9.91 16.32
C ALA A 404 7.80 -9.95 17.80
N LEU A 405 9.08 -9.65 18.09
CA LEU A 405 9.54 -9.56 19.46
C LEU A 405 9.06 -8.28 20.16
N ALA A 406 9.08 -7.15 19.46
CA ALA A 406 8.56 -5.86 19.95
C ALA A 406 7.05 -5.93 20.30
N GLU A 407 6.27 -6.69 19.51
CA GLU A 407 4.84 -6.92 19.73
C GLU A 407 4.51 -7.81 20.95
N LYS A 408 5.48 -8.49 21.53
CA LYS A 408 5.25 -9.26 22.77
C LYS A 408 4.87 -8.36 23.95
N ASP A 409 5.42 -7.16 23.97
CA ASP A 409 4.98 -6.06 24.85
C ASP A 409 5.15 -4.73 24.09
N ARG A 410 4.11 -4.34 23.39
CA ARG A 410 4.14 -3.14 22.54
C ARG A 410 4.40 -1.85 23.33
N ARG A 411 3.98 -1.80 24.61
CA ARG A 411 4.15 -0.63 25.47
C ARG A 411 5.59 -0.45 25.92
N TRP A 412 6.27 -1.55 26.21
CA TRP A 412 7.64 -1.56 26.74
C TRP A 412 8.69 -1.79 25.65
N TYR A 413 8.63 -2.94 24.99
CA TYR A 413 9.61 -3.30 23.96
C TYR A 413 9.37 -2.53 22.67
N GLY A 414 8.09 -2.44 22.27
CA GLY A 414 7.71 -1.76 21.05
C GLY A 414 8.02 -0.28 21.07
N ARG A 415 7.86 0.40 22.21
CA ARG A 415 8.16 1.83 22.34
C ARG A 415 9.62 2.13 22.03
N GLY A 416 10.55 1.43 22.66
CA GLY A 416 11.97 1.67 22.42
C GLY A 416 12.40 1.39 20.97
N VAL A 417 11.81 0.36 20.34
CA VAL A 417 12.05 0.06 18.93
C VAL A 417 11.49 1.18 18.01
N ARG A 418 10.27 1.68 18.29
CA ARG A 418 9.71 2.81 17.55
C ARG A 418 10.56 4.08 17.68
N ASP A 419 10.94 4.44 18.91
CA ASP A 419 11.73 5.64 19.17
C ASP A 419 13.08 5.59 18.43
N PHE A 420 13.70 4.42 18.34
CA PHE A 420 14.93 4.21 17.58
C PHE A 420 14.72 4.45 16.08
N TRP A 421 13.68 3.85 15.48
CA TRP A 421 13.40 4.01 14.06
C TRP A 421 12.91 5.43 13.70
N HIS A 422 12.16 6.09 14.59
CA HIS A 422 11.77 7.49 14.43
C HIS A 422 13.00 8.40 14.34
N ALA A 423 13.97 8.25 15.23
CA ALA A 423 15.22 9.02 15.18
C ALA A 423 16.02 8.75 13.89
N ARG A 424 15.99 7.50 13.37
CA ARG A 424 16.60 7.16 12.10
C ARG A 424 15.89 7.85 10.94
N GLU A 425 14.58 7.84 10.92
CA GLU A 425 13.77 8.51 9.89
C GLU A 425 13.94 10.04 9.94
N ASP A 426 14.06 10.62 11.12
CA ASP A 426 14.37 12.06 11.26
C ASP A 426 15.71 12.40 10.59
N THR A 427 16.71 11.53 10.77
CA THR A 427 17.98 11.66 10.06
C THR A 427 17.80 11.60 8.54
N TYR A 428 17.03 10.65 8.03
CA TYR A 428 16.77 10.52 6.60
C TYR A 428 15.99 11.71 6.04
N LEU A 429 14.96 12.17 6.74
CA LEU A 429 14.17 13.34 6.34
C LEU A 429 15.02 14.62 6.32
N ALA A 430 16.01 14.76 7.19
CA ALA A 430 16.91 15.90 7.23
C ALA A 430 17.98 15.87 6.13
N GLU A 431 18.58 14.70 5.85
CA GLU A 431 19.73 14.54 4.97
C GLU A 431 19.34 14.32 3.50
N TYR A 432 18.29 13.52 3.25
CA TYR A 432 17.97 13.03 1.91
C TYR A 432 17.60 14.12 0.90
N PRO A 433 16.88 15.20 1.27
CA PRO A 433 16.60 16.29 0.34
C PRO A 433 17.87 16.98 -0.18
N GLY A 434 18.90 17.11 0.68
CA GLY A 434 20.22 17.64 0.28
C GLY A 434 20.94 16.73 -0.71
N LEU A 435 20.86 15.42 -0.49
CA LEU A 435 21.43 14.41 -1.38
C LEU A 435 20.72 14.39 -2.74
N LEU A 436 19.39 14.47 -2.79
CA LEU A 436 18.60 14.56 -4.04
C LEU A 436 19.03 15.77 -4.90
N LYS A 437 19.28 16.92 -4.27
CA LYS A 437 19.71 18.14 -4.97
C LYS A 437 21.07 18.01 -5.66
N THR A 438 21.88 16.99 -5.33
CA THR A 438 23.13 16.72 -6.05
C THR A 438 22.89 16.21 -7.47
N LEU A 439 21.70 15.65 -7.76
CA LEU A 439 21.32 15.04 -9.04
C LEU A 439 22.32 13.96 -9.50
N ASP A 440 22.90 13.25 -8.55
CA ASP A 440 23.94 12.23 -8.79
C ASP A 440 23.40 10.84 -8.43
N ALA A 441 23.07 10.05 -9.44
CA ALA A 441 22.53 8.71 -9.27
C ALA A 441 23.51 7.74 -8.60
N ALA A 442 24.83 7.94 -8.79
CA ALA A 442 25.84 7.07 -8.15
C ALA A 442 25.90 7.35 -6.64
N LYS A 443 25.91 8.62 -6.24
CA LYS A 443 25.86 9.02 -4.82
C LYS A 443 24.55 8.54 -4.14
N LEU A 444 23.41 8.70 -4.82
CA LEU A 444 22.13 8.20 -4.33
C LEU A 444 22.15 6.68 -4.13
N THR A 445 22.73 5.95 -5.07
CA THR A 445 22.87 4.49 -4.97
C THR A 445 23.78 4.09 -3.82
N GLU A 446 24.96 4.73 -3.70
CA GLU A 446 25.93 4.47 -2.62
C GLU A 446 25.31 4.75 -1.25
N TRP A 447 24.64 5.89 -1.10
CA TRP A 447 23.94 6.25 0.14
C TRP A 447 22.84 5.23 0.48
N THR A 448 22.01 4.86 -0.50
CA THR A 448 20.93 3.87 -0.29
C THR A 448 21.49 2.53 0.16
N LEU A 449 22.56 2.02 -0.47
CA LEU A 449 23.21 0.77 -0.08
C LEU A 449 23.79 0.84 1.33
N ALA A 450 24.41 1.97 1.69
CA ALA A 450 24.96 2.19 3.04
C ALA A 450 23.84 2.24 4.09
N ALA A 451 22.73 2.94 3.81
CA ALA A 451 21.57 3.01 4.68
C ALA A 451 20.92 1.63 4.87
N GLN A 452 20.72 0.87 3.80
CA GLN A 452 20.19 -0.50 3.84
C GLN A 452 21.03 -1.41 4.73
N ARG A 453 22.35 -1.42 4.56
CA ARG A 453 23.27 -2.23 5.38
C ARG A 453 23.24 -1.82 6.85
N LYS A 454 23.22 -0.50 7.13
CA LYS A 454 23.16 0.01 8.50
C LYS A 454 21.86 -0.37 9.17
N ASP A 455 20.71 -0.17 8.51
CA ASP A 455 19.39 -0.50 9.06
C ASP A 455 19.24 -1.99 9.33
N LEU A 456 19.75 -2.84 8.43
CA LEU A 456 19.74 -4.29 8.63
C LEU A 456 20.63 -4.72 9.81
N ALA A 457 21.82 -4.13 9.94
CA ALA A 457 22.71 -4.39 11.06
C ALA A 457 22.07 -3.96 12.39
N ASP A 458 21.45 -2.79 12.43
CA ASP A 458 20.75 -2.29 13.62
C ASP A 458 19.51 -3.13 13.96
N ALA A 459 18.72 -3.56 12.97
CA ALA A 459 17.57 -4.45 13.22
C ALA A 459 17.99 -5.77 13.88
N ARG A 460 19.12 -6.34 13.45
CA ARG A 460 19.68 -7.55 14.04
C ARG A 460 20.18 -7.30 15.45
N ARG A 461 20.97 -6.25 15.66
CA ARG A 461 21.50 -5.84 16.96
C ARG A 461 20.37 -5.59 17.96
N ILE A 462 19.38 -4.78 17.59
CA ILE A 462 18.25 -4.46 18.47
C ILE A 462 17.48 -5.73 18.85
N PHE A 463 17.29 -6.65 17.91
CA PHE A 463 16.66 -7.93 18.21
C PHE A 463 17.46 -8.72 19.24
N ASP A 464 18.78 -8.86 19.05
CA ASP A 464 19.65 -9.64 19.93
C ASP A 464 19.72 -9.00 21.34
N ASP A 465 19.83 -7.68 21.42
CA ASP A 465 19.80 -6.90 22.66
C ASP A 465 18.47 -7.07 23.42
N LEU A 466 17.34 -6.98 22.69
CA LEU A 466 16.01 -7.16 23.28
C LEU A 466 15.78 -8.61 23.73
N ALA A 467 16.19 -9.60 22.93
CA ALA A 467 16.09 -11.01 23.29
C ALA A 467 16.93 -11.33 24.54
N TRP A 468 18.14 -10.76 24.62
CA TRP A 468 18.99 -10.88 25.81
C TRP A 468 18.33 -10.23 27.04
N TYR A 469 17.80 -9.01 26.89
CA TYR A 469 17.12 -8.31 27.98
C TYR A 469 15.93 -9.13 28.52
N ILE A 470 15.09 -9.68 27.64
CA ILE A 470 13.95 -10.52 28.03
C ILE A 470 14.42 -11.76 28.77
N THR A 471 15.46 -12.43 28.27
CA THR A 471 16.03 -13.64 28.88
C THR A 471 16.66 -13.34 30.25
N ALA A 472 17.44 -12.27 30.34
CA ALA A 472 18.15 -11.90 31.59
C ALA A 472 17.17 -11.48 32.72
N ASN A 473 16.00 -10.98 32.35
CA ASN A 473 14.98 -10.55 33.30
C ASN A 473 13.82 -11.57 33.48
N ASN A 474 13.92 -12.77 32.89
CA ASN A 474 12.86 -13.79 32.90
C ASN A 474 11.49 -13.30 32.44
N ARG A 475 11.46 -12.29 31.55
CA ARG A 475 10.23 -11.67 31.08
C ARG A 475 9.80 -12.22 29.73
N ILE A 476 9.56 -13.52 29.66
CA ILE A 476 9.06 -14.18 28.44
C ILE A 476 7.56 -13.93 28.27
N GLU A 477 6.84 -13.73 29.38
CA GLU A 477 5.42 -13.34 29.42
C GLU A 477 5.30 -12.16 30.37
N GLY A 478 4.57 -11.14 30.00
CA GLY A 478 4.34 -9.95 30.84
C GLY A 478 3.49 -10.32 32.05
N ASP A 479 4.10 -10.81 33.11
CA ASP A 479 3.43 -11.14 34.36
C ASP A 479 3.13 -9.90 35.23
N GLY A 480 3.47 -8.70 34.74
CA GLY A 480 3.23 -7.44 35.46
C GLY A 480 4.00 -7.26 36.75
N SER A 481 4.76 -8.27 37.22
CA SER A 481 5.50 -8.23 38.47
C SER A 481 6.84 -7.56 38.28
N GLY A 482 7.02 -6.38 38.86
CA GLY A 482 8.32 -5.72 38.99
C GLY A 482 8.77 -4.93 37.75
N ALA A 483 7.86 -4.36 36.98
CA ALA A 483 8.19 -3.44 35.91
C ALA A 483 8.89 -2.19 36.47
N THR A 484 10.18 -2.07 36.22
CA THR A 484 10.88 -0.80 36.28
C THR A 484 10.41 0.05 35.09
N ASN A 485 10.15 1.33 35.32
CA ASN A 485 9.41 2.22 34.43
C ASN A 485 10.15 2.70 33.19
N GLU A 486 11.30 2.14 32.82
CA GLU A 486 12.05 2.60 31.66
C GLU A 486 12.34 1.46 30.66
N PRO A 487 12.20 1.71 29.34
CA PRO A 487 12.65 0.79 28.33
C PRO A 487 14.17 0.57 28.48
N PRO A 488 14.68 -0.64 28.13
CA PRO A 488 16.08 -0.95 28.25
C PRO A 488 16.98 0.01 27.47
N ALA A 489 18.12 0.36 28.06
CA ALA A 489 19.12 1.26 27.50
C ALA A 489 19.59 0.96 26.05
N PRO A 490 19.54 -0.27 25.52
CA PRO A 490 19.94 -0.58 24.14
C PRO A 490 19.14 0.14 23.04
N PHE A 491 17.98 0.70 23.37
CA PHE A 491 17.10 1.36 22.39
C PHE A 491 17.24 2.87 22.36
N LYS A 492 18.21 3.44 23.09
CA LYS A 492 18.54 4.87 22.92
C LYS A 492 19.31 5.02 21.60
N PRO A 493 18.91 5.95 20.69
CA PRO A 493 19.58 6.21 19.43
C PRO A 493 21.03 6.66 19.60
#